data_3aa58ef1212787fd42dbd8df431b85b8
#
_entry.id   3aa58ef1212787fd42dbd8df431b85b8
#
_cell.length_a   1.000
_cell.length_b   1.000
_cell.length_c   1.000
_cell.angle_alpha   90.00
_cell.angle_beta   90.00
_cell.angle_gamma   90.00
#
_symmetry.space_group_name_H-M   'P 1'
#
loop_
_entity.id
_entity.type
_entity.pdbx_description
1 polymer ?
#
loop_
_entity_poly.entity_id
_entity_poly.type
_entity_poly.pdbx_seq_one_letter_code
_entity_poly.pdbx_strand_id
1 'polypeptide(L)'
;RRNIYNGYATQSVGKLKNILLFYIERFNGVFFTMMNKLLFYTDFYHYKMYGKGMSGLAYKAIAHGPVPVRWDRIYSFYNDICQDIVHFGSGVDGTKLTSNLSPDMGEFSEKEVLVMENVYQRFKSNNATQISETSHNEEAWLAYVDTGQMISFNTAFELKALNQ
;
A
#
# COMPACT_ATOMS: atom_id res chain seq x y z
N ARG A 1 -4.71 -17.85 5.84
CA ARG A 1 -5.79 -17.95 6.82
C ARG A 1 -6.29 -16.56 7.20
N ARG A 2 -7.58 -16.31 7.03
CA ARG A 2 -8.17 -15.00 7.28
C ARG A 2 -8.23 -14.69 8.76
N ASN A 3 -7.76 -13.50 9.14
CA ASN A 3 -7.78 -13.02 10.52
C ASN A 3 -7.69 -11.49 10.56
N ILE A 4 -7.64 -10.93 11.77
CA ILE A 4 -7.61 -9.48 11.98
C ILE A 4 -6.31 -8.83 11.46
N TYR A 5 -5.26 -9.61 11.21
CA TYR A 5 -3.98 -9.07 10.75
C TYR A 5 -3.86 -9.05 9.23
N ASN A 6 -4.78 -9.67 8.50
CA ASN A 6 -4.86 -9.57 7.03
C ASN A 6 -6.20 -9.02 6.55
N GLY A 7 -6.94 -8.40 7.45
CA GLY A 7 -8.25 -7.81 7.13
C GLY A 7 -9.29 -8.83 6.72
N TYR A 8 -9.15 -10.06 7.16
CA TYR A 8 -10.05 -11.17 6.79
C TYR A 8 -10.14 -11.39 5.27
N ALA A 9 -9.12 -10.97 4.54
CA ALA A 9 -9.06 -11.12 3.09
C ALA A 9 -8.12 -12.28 2.72
N THR A 10 -8.38 -12.88 1.57
CA THR A 10 -7.52 -13.92 1.02
C THR A 10 -6.57 -13.28 0.02
N GLN A 11 -5.29 -13.64 0.08
CA GLN A 11 -4.33 -13.18 -0.90
C GLN A 11 -4.64 -13.78 -2.27
N SER A 12 -4.52 -12.94 -3.30
CA SER A 12 -4.61 -13.34 -4.69
C SER A 12 -3.45 -12.70 -5.44
N VAL A 13 -2.64 -13.53 -6.08
CA VAL A 13 -1.48 -13.08 -6.86
C VAL A 13 -1.91 -12.12 -7.95
N GLY A 14 -2.98 -12.44 -8.67
CA GLY A 14 -3.49 -11.61 -9.76
C GLY A 14 -4.05 -10.28 -9.27
N LYS A 15 -4.86 -10.31 -8.21
CA LYS A 15 -5.43 -9.07 -7.66
C LYS A 15 -4.32 -8.14 -7.14
N LEU A 16 -3.36 -8.68 -6.40
CA LEU A 16 -2.26 -7.86 -5.89
C LEU A 16 -1.45 -7.25 -7.03
N LYS A 17 -1.15 -8.04 -8.06
CA LYS A 17 -0.46 -7.52 -9.25
C LYS A 17 -1.20 -6.31 -9.83
N ASN A 18 -2.51 -6.42 -9.95
CA ASN A 18 -3.31 -5.36 -10.57
C ASN A 18 -3.48 -4.14 -9.65
N ILE A 19 -3.44 -4.30 -8.34
CA ILE A 19 -3.33 -3.15 -7.42
C ILE A 19 -2.03 -2.39 -7.68
N LEU A 20 -0.91 -3.11 -7.76
CA LEU A 20 0.39 -2.48 -8.05
C LEU A 20 0.38 -1.79 -9.41
N LEU A 21 -0.14 -2.44 -10.45
CA LEU A 21 -0.21 -1.86 -11.79
C LEU A 21 -1.11 -0.62 -11.82
N PHE A 22 -2.19 -0.62 -11.07
CA PHE A 22 -3.06 0.55 -10.97
C PHE A 22 -2.27 1.79 -10.51
N TYR A 23 -1.53 1.66 -9.41
CA TYR A 23 -0.77 2.79 -8.90
C TYR A 23 0.43 3.14 -9.77
N ILE A 24 1.10 2.14 -10.33
CA ILE A 24 2.22 2.38 -11.25
C ILE A 24 1.74 3.22 -12.45
N GLU A 25 0.60 2.88 -13.02
CA GLU A 25 0.06 3.62 -14.17
C GLU A 25 -0.35 5.04 -13.76
N ARG A 26 -1.09 5.17 -12.66
CA ARG A 26 -1.61 6.48 -12.22
C ARG A 26 -0.52 7.46 -11.81
N PHE A 27 0.55 6.97 -11.19
CA PHE A 27 1.68 7.79 -10.76
C PHE A 27 2.82 7.84 -11.79
N ASN A 28 2.69 7.13 -12.89
CA ASN A 28 3.77 6.99 -13.89
C ASN A 28 5.06 6.46 -13.24
N GLY A 29 4.92 5.33 -12.57
CA GLY A 29 5.97 4.75 -11.76
C GLY A 29 5.85 5.17 -10.29
N VAL A 30 6.21 4.29 -9.36
CA VAL A 30 6.08 4.52 -7.92
C VAL A 30 7.31 4.01 -7.20
N PHE A 31 7.95 4.86 -6.40
CA PHE A 31 9.01 4.38 -5.52
C PHE A 31 8.44 3.38 -4.52
N PHE A 32 9.19 2.31 -4.22
CA PHE A 32 8.62 1.26 -3.39
C PHE A 32 8.32 1.73 -1.95
N THR A 33 9.03 2.74 -1.45
CA THR A 33 8.68 3.35 -0.16
C THR A 33 7.30 3.99 -0.19
N MET A 34 6.94 4.62 -1.30
CA MET A 34 5.59 5.15 -1.49
C MET A 34 4.57 4.04 -1.72
N MET A 35 4.91 3.02 -2.52
CA MET A 35 4.01 1.90 -2.76
C MET A 35 3.62 1.19 -1.46
N ASN A 36 4.57 1.03 -0.54
CA ASN A 36 4.30 0.44 0.78
C ASN A 36 3.17 1.19 1.50
N LYS A 37 3.16 2.51 1.41
CA LYS A 37 2.13 3.34 2.06
C LYS A 37 0.81 3.32 1.28
N LEU A 38 0.87 3.29 -0.05
CA LEU A 38 -0.34 3.18 -0.87
C LEU A 38 -1.05 1.86 -0.61
N LEU A 39 -0.31 0.76 -0.47
CA LEU A 39 -0.89 -0.54 -0.11
C LEU A 39 -1.53 -0.50 1.28
N PHE A 40 -0.83 0.09 2.25
CA PHE A 40 -1.38 0.25 3.59
C PHE A 40 -2.71 1.01 3.54
N TYR A 41 -2.75 2.16 2.90
CA TYR A 41 -3.97 2.97 2.85
C TYR A 41 -5.08 2.28 2.06
N THR A 42 -4.74 1.56 1.01
CA THR A 42 -5.73 0.79 0.23
C THR A 42 -6.43 -0.24 1.11
N ASP A 43 -5.66 -1.05 1.81
CA ASP A 43 -6.22 -2.12 2.63
C ASP A 43 -6.95 -1.60 3.85
N PHE A 44 -6.37 -0.63 4.56
CA PHE A 44 -6.98 -0.11 5.78
C PHE A 44 -8.20 0.75 5.48
N TYR A 45 -8.18 1.52 4.39
CA TYR A 45 -9.37 2.28 4.00
C TYR A 45 -10.51 1.36 3.54
N HIS A 46 -10.18 0.32 2.78
CA HIS A 46 -11.19 -0.68 2.39
C HIS A 46 -11.80 -1.37 3.62
N TYR A 47 -10.95 -1.69 4.60
CA TYR A 47 -11.43 -2.29 5.84
C TYR A 47 -12.35 -1.33 6.61
N LYS A 48 -11.96 -0.07 6.71
CA LYS A 48 -12.77 0.97 7.37
C LYS A 48 -14.15 1.08 6.74
N MET A 49 -14.21 1.02 5.41
CA MET A 49 -15.47 1.18 4.67
C MET A 49 -16.32 -0.09 4.64
N TYR A 50 -15.70 -1.25 4.54
CA TYR A 50 -16.42 -2.48 4.21
C TYR A 50 -16.12 -3.65 5.14
N GLY A 51 -15.30 -3.48 6.16
CA GLY A 51 -14.98 -4.52 7.13
C GLY A 51 -14.09 -5.62 6.60
N LYS A 52 -13.38 -5.39 5.50
CA LYS A 52 -12.51 -6.38 4.87
C LYS A 52 -11.37 -5.66 4.16
N GLY A 53 -10.15 -6.24 4.22
CA GLY A 53 -9.03 -5.77 3.42
C GLY A 53 -9.20 -6.12 1.95
N MET A 54 -8.36 -5.57 1.09
CA MET A 54 -8.38 -5.86 -0.34
C MET A 54 -7.39 -6.95 -0.73
N SER A 55 -6.13 -6.79 -0.30
CA SER A 55 -5.03 -7.62 -0.80
C SER A 55 -4.79 -8.88 0.01
N GLY A 56 -5.22 -8.91 1.25
CA GLY A 56 -4.90 -10.00 2.17
C GLY A 56 -3.51 -9.89 2.79
N LEU A 57 -2.81 -8.80 2.56
CA LEU A 57 -1.48 -8.57 3.14
C LEU A 57 -1.60 -8.20 4.62
N ALA A 58 -0.58 -8.59 5.38
CA ALA A 58 -0.39 -8.15 6.76
C ALA A 58 0.63 -7.01 6.80
N TYR A 59 0.57 -6.18 7.83
CA TYR A 59 1.36 -4.95 7.92
C TYR A 59 2.10 -4.85 9.24
N LYS A 60 3.26 -4.19 9.21
CA LYS A 60 4.05 -3.83 10.39
C LYS A 60 4.36 -2.35 10.40
N ALA A 61 4.60 -1.80 11.58
CA ALA A 61 5.00 -0.41 11.74
C ALA A 61 6.53 -0.36 11.90
N ILE A 62 7.19 0.25 10.92
CA ILE A 62 8.64 0.48 10.96
C ILE A 62 8.90 2.00 11.01
N ALA A 63 10.19 2.39 11.07
CA ALA A 63 10.54 3.80 11.29
C ALA A 63 9.90 4.76 10.28
N HIS A 64 9.78 4.35 9.02
CA HIS A 64 9.25 5.21 7.96
C HIS A 64 7.74 5.10 7.77
N GLY A 65 7.06 4.33 8.60
CA GLY A 65 5.61 4.16 8.54
C GLY A 65 5.20 2.70 8.42
N PRO A 66 3.90 2.44 8.27
CA PRO A 66 3.39 1.09 8.10
C PRO A 66 3.77 0.53 6.72
N VAL A 67 4.16 -0.74 6.69
CA VAL A 67 4.59 -1.43 5.46
C VAL A 67 4.03 -2.85 5.45
N PRO A 68 3.81 -3.43 4.25
CA PRO A 68 3.46 -4.84 4.17
C PRO A 68 4.60 -5.70 4.71
N VAL A 69 4.26 -6.76 5.44
CA VAL A 69 5.24 -7.75 5.87
C VAL A 69 5.87 -8.39 4.63
N ARG A 70 7.21 -8.42 4.58
CA ARG A 70 7.95 -8.98 3.45
C ARG A 70 7.70 -8.24 2.13
N TRP A 71 7.58 -6.93 2.19
CA TRP A 71 7.32 -6.10 1.00
C TRP A 71 8.36 -6.29 -0.10
N ASP A 72 9.60 -6.51 0.26
CA ASP A 72 10.67 -6.76 -0.70
C ASP A 72 10.38 -7.97 -1.58
N ARG A 73 9.85 -9.04 -1.00
CA ARG A 73 9.47 -10.24 -1.75
C ARG A 73 8.25 -10.02 -2.63
N ILE A 74 7.32 -9.19 -2.18
CA ILE A 74 6.14 -8.86 -2.99
C ILE A 74 6.58 -8.27 -4.33
N TYR A 75 7.43 -7.26 -4.30
CA TYR A 75 7.83 -6.58 -5.53
C TYR A 75 8.74 -7.42 -6.42
N SER A 76 9.54 -8.30 -5.84
CA SER A 76 10.42 -9.20 -6.59
C SER A 76 9.69 -10.39 -7.20
N PHE A 77 8.47 -10.65 -6.75
CA PHE A 77 7.71 -11.82 -7.23
C PHE A 77 7.24 -11.66 -8.69
N TYR A 78 6.91 -10.44 -9.11
CA TYR A 78 6.30 -10.20 -10.41
C TYR A 78 7.35 -9.86 -11.46
N ASN A 79 7.47 -10.73 -12.49
CA ASN A 79 8.43 -10.51 -13.58
C ASN A 79 8.08 -9.31 -14.44
N ASP A 80 6.81 -8.93 -14.51
CA ASP A 80 6.34 -7.82 -15.34
C ASP A 80 6.43 -6.46 -14.65
N ILE A 81 6.86 -6.44 -13.39
CA ILE A 81 7.08 -5.19 -12.64
C ILE A 81 8.57 -5.03 -12.45
N CYS A 82 9.11 -3.95 -13.00
CA CYS A 82 10.54 -3.65 -12.98
C CYS A 82 10.87 -2.82 -11.74
N GLN A 83 12.09 -3.02 -11.23
CA GLN A 83 12.64 -2.23 -10.13
C GLN A 83 13.79 -1.42 -10.67
N ASP A 84 13.54 -0.14 -10.97
CA ASP A 84 14.54 0.73 -11.57
C ASP A 84 15.21 1.57 -10.49
N ILE A 85 16.52 1.53 -10.44
CA ILE A 85 17.30 2.33 -9.49
C ILE A 85 17.42 3.74 -10.04
N VAL A 86 17.00 4.71 -9.24
CA VAL A 86 17.10 6.13 -9.58
C VAL A 86 18.13 6.77 -8.63
N HIS A 87 19.12 7.43 -9.22
CA HIS A 87 20.17 8.10 -8.47
C HIS A 87 19.82 9.56 -8.26
N PHE A 88 19.78 9.96 -6.99
CA PHE A 88 19.61 11.37 -6.64
C PHE A 88 21.00 11.97 -6.36
N GLY A 89 21.20 13.23 -6.68
CA GLY A 89 22.52 13.85 -6.73
C GLY A 89 23.35 13.87 -5.45
N SER A 90 22.85 13.43 -4.32
CA SER A 90 23.55 13.45 -3.04
C SER A 90 24.04 12.06 -2.59
N GLY A 91 24.15 11.11 -3.50
CA GLY A 91 24.53 9.73 -3.18
C GLY A 91 23.39 8.90 -2.61
N VAL A 92 22.17 9.41 -2.66
CA VAL A 92 20.98 8.69 -2.23
C VAL A 92 20.33 8.05 -3.45
N ASP A 93 19.96 6.78 -3.33
CA ASP A 93 19.27 6.04 -4.39
C ASP A 93 17.83 5.72 -3.95
N GLY A 94 16.93 5.65 -4.92
CA GLY A 94 15.58 5.13 -4.73
C GLY A 94 15.31 4.03 -5.73
N THR A 95 14.42 3.11 -5.40
CA THR A 95 13.96 2.06 -6.31
C THR A 95 12.54 2.35 -6.75
N LYS A 96 12.37 2.55 -8.04
CA LYS A 96 11.09 2.91 -8.65
C LYS A 96 10.48 1.69 -9.32
N LEU A 97 9.24 1.39 -8.97
CA LEU A 97 8.48 0.33 -9.60
C LEU A 97 7.86 0.86 -10.88
N THR A 98 8.11 0.17 -11.99
CA THR A 98 7.60 0.53 -13.31
C THR A 98 7.06 -0.72 -14.00
N SER A 99 6.21 -0.54 -15.01
CA SER A 99 5.73 -1.63 -15.84
C SER A 99 5.21 -1.10 -17.17
N ASN A 100 5.26 -1.95 -18.20
CA ASN A 100 4.63 -1.68 -19.48
C ASN A 100 3.19 -2.19 -19.54
N LEU A 101 2.73 -2.86 -18.49
CA LEU A 101 1.37 -3.41 -18.42
C LEU A 101 0.40 -2.40 -17.83
N SER A 102 -0.82 -2.41 -18.32
CA SER A 102 -1.94 -1.72 -17.69
C SER A 102 -2.65 -2.68 -16.73
N PRO A 103 -3.29 -2.17 -15.67
CA PRO A 103 -4.03 -3.03 -14.77
C PRO A 103 -5.25 -3.65 -15.46
N ASP A 104 -5.53 -4.90 -15.14
CA ASP A 104 -6.79 -5.54 -15.49
C ASP A 104 -7.84 -5.14 -14.45
N MET A 105 -8.64 -4.15 -14.78
CA MET A 105 -9.65 -3.63 -13.85
C MET A 105 -10.81 -4.60 -13.63
N GLY A 106 -10.94 -5.63 -14.47
CA GLY A 106 -11.91 -6.71 -14.26
C GLY A 106 -11.63 -7.55 -13.03
N GLU A 107 -10.42 -7.45 -12.45
CA GLU A 107 -10.08 -8.11 -11.19
C GLU A 107 -10.76 -7.49 -9.97
N PHE A 108 -11.38 -6.31 -10.11
CA PHE A 108 -11.89 -5.54 -8.98
C PHE A 108 -13.40 -5.36 -9.02
N SER A 109 -14.03 -5.36 -7.85
CA SER A 109 -15.40 -4.91 -7.69
C SER A 109 -15.46 -3.38 -7.80
N GLU A 110 -16.65 -2.84 -7.97
CA GLU A 110 -16.85 -1.39 -8.00
C GLU A 110 -16.36 -0.71 -6.72
N LYS A 111 -16.59 -1.35 -5.56
CA LYS A 111 -16.14 -0.84 -4.27
C LYS A 111 -14.63 -0.79 -4.18
N GLU A 112 -13.96 -1.82 -4.69
CA GLU A 112 -12.50 -1.87 -4.70
C GLU A 112 -11.92 -0.78 -5.61
N VAL A 113 -12.50 -0.58 -6.78
CA VAL A 113 -12.07 0.51 -7.67
C VAL A 113 -12.23 1.86 -6.99
N LEU A 114 -13.37 2.08 -6.32
CA LEU A 114 -13.63 3.35 -5.63
C LEU A 114 -12.60 3.61 -4.53
N VAL A 115 -12.24 2.57 -3.77
CA VAL A 115 -11.20 2.69 -2.73
C VAL A 115 -9.88 3.12 -3.35
N MET A 116 -9.43 2.44 -4.41
CA MET A 116 -8.16 2.79 -5.06
C MET A 116 -8.19 4.19 -5.65
N GLU A 117 -9.30 4.59 -6.27
CA GLU A 117 -9.46 5.95 -6.80
C GLU A 117 -9.36 6.99 -5.69
N ASN A 118 -10.00 6.74 -4.55
CA ASN A 118 -9.96 7.68 -3.43
C ASN A 118 -8.56 7.77 -2.82
N VAL A 119 -7.85 6.65 -2.71
CA VAL A 119 -6.45 6.66 -2.26
C VAL A 119 -5.59 7.47 -3.23
N TYR A 120 -5.75 7.24 -4.53
CA TYR A 120 -5.02 7.99 -5.54
C TYR A 120 -5.32 9.49 -5.42
N GLN A 121 -6.57 9.88 -5.36
CA GLN A 121 -6.95 11.30 -5.26
C GLN A 121 -6.36 11.96 -4.01
N ARG A 122 -6.33 11.23 -2.90
CA ARG A 122 -5.76 11.76 -1.65
C ARG A 122 -4.25 12.02 -1.76
N PHE A 123 -3.53 11.13 -2.44
CA PHE A 123 -2.07 11.16 -2.42
C PHE A 123 -1.41 11.52 -3.76
N LYS A 124 -2.17 11.86 -4.78
CA LYS A 124 -1.64 12.07 -6.13
C LYS A 124 -0.58 13.18 -6.21
N SER A 125 -0.61 14.13 -5.29
CA SER A 125 0.37 15.22 -5.25
C SER A 125 1.48 15.00 -4.23
N ASN A 126 1.50 13.84 -3.56
CA ASN A 126 2.49 13.52 -2.54
C ASN A 126 3.68 12.77 -3.13
N ASN A 127 4.84 12.97 -2.51
CA ASN A 127 5.99 12.09 -2.71
C ASN A 127 6.08 11.08 -1.54
N ALA A 128 7.11 10.23 -1.58
CA ALA A 128 7.28 9.19 -0.56
C ALA A 128 7.45 9.77 0.85
N THR A 129 8.16 10.89 0.99
CA THR A 129 8.36 11.54 2.28
C THR A 129 7.05 12.07 2.83
N GLN A 130 6.25 12.70 1.99
CA GLN A 130 4.98 13.31 2.43
C GLN A 130 3.96 12.26 2.87
N ILE A 131 3.80 11.17 2.11
CA ILE A 131 2.87 10.11 2.50
C ILE A 131 3.36 9.40 3.76
N SER A 132 4.68 9.24 3.92
CA SER A 132 5.27 8.68 5.13
C SER A 132 4.94 9.55 6.34
N GLU A 133 5.12 10.85 6.24
CA GLU A 133 4.78 11.79 7.32
C GLU A 133 3.31 11.73 7.69
N THR A 134 2.42 11.67 6.70
CA THR A 134 0.99 11.51 6.94
C THR A 134 0.71 10.21 7.71
N SER A 135 1.38 9.12 7.32
CA SER A 135 1.16 7.82 7.94
C SER A 135 1.61 7.77 9.41
N HIS A 136 2.55 8.63 9.81
CA HIS A 136 3.00 8.71 11.20
C HIS A 136 1.92 9.25 12.15
N ASN A 137 0.85 9.83 11.64
CA ASN A 137 -0.27 10.29 12.45
C ASN A 137 -1.35 9.22 12.63
N GLU A 138 -1.23 8.09 11.96
CA GLU A 138 -2.23 7.02 12.03
C GLU A 138 -2.05 6.19 13.29
N GLU A 139 -3.16 5.82 13.91
CA GLU A 139 -3.16 4.94 15.09
C GLU A 139 -2.47 3.60 14.78
N ALA A 140 -2.63 3.10 13.56
CA ALA A 140 -1.97 1.88 13.11
C ALA A 140 -0.45 1.95 13.28
N TRP A 141 0.15 3.12 13.07
CA TRP A 141 1.59 3.28 13.26
C TRP A 141 1.94 3.63 14.71
N LEU A 142 1.23 4.58 15.28
CA LEU A 142 1.52 5.06 16.65
C LEU A 142 1.44 3.94 17.69
N ALA A 143 0.45 3.06 17.55
CA ALA A 143 0.26 1.98 18.52
C ALA A 143 1.22 0.81 18.34
N TYR A 144 1.81 0.65 17.15
CA TYR A 144 2.60 -0.54 16.83
C TYR A 144 4.07 -0.30 16.55
N VAL A 145 4.50 0.94 16.36
CA VAL A 145 5.93 1.24 16.18
C VAL A 145 6.71 0.77 17.39
N ASP A 146 7.87 0.17 17.13
CA ASP A 146 8.76 -0.40 18.15
C ASP A 146 8.24 -1.67 18.86
N THR A 147 7.08 -2.19 18.48
CA THR A 147 6.56 -3.42 19.09
C THR A 147 7.04 -4.68 18.36
N GLY A 148 7.39 -4.57 17.08
CA GLY A 148 7.70 -5.73 16.24
C GLY A 148 6.48 -6.58 15.90
N GLN A 149 5.29 -6.18 16.30
CA GLN A 149 4.06 -6.94 16.08
C GLN A 149 3.36 -6.50 14.79
N MET A 150 2.55 -7.42 14.23
CA MET A 150 1.70 -7.08 13.11
C MET A 150 0.57 -6.14 13.56
N ILE A 151 0.20 -5.22 12.68
CA ILE A 151 -0.83 -4.22 12.95
C ILE A 151 -2.21 -4.87 12.85
N SER A 152 -3.03 -4.73 13.90
CA SER A 152 -4.42 -5.15 13.85
C SER A 152 -5.21 -4.22 12.92
N PHE A 153 -6.04 -4.79 12.05
CA PHE A 153 -6.94 -4.02 11.20
C PHE A 153 -8.03 -3.27 11.98
N ASN A 154 -8.20 -3.56 13.27
CA ASN A 154 -9.09 -2.72 14.10
C ASN A 154 -8.66 -1.26 14.12
N THR A 155 -7.37 -0.98 13.92
CA THR A 155 -6.88 0.40 13.85
C THR A 155 -7.39 1.15 12.62
N ALA A 156 -7.92 0.44 11.63
CA ALA A 156 -8.47 1.06 10.43
C ALA A 156 -9.65 2.00 10.75
N PHE A 157 -10.40 1.71 11.80
CA PHE A 157 -11.51 2.58 12.20
C PHE A 157 -11.05 3.94 12.70
N GLU A 158 -9.76 4.06 13.07
CA GLU A 158 -9.14 5.33 13.48
C GLU A 158 -8.38 6.01 12.35
N LEU A 159 -8.51 5.54 11.11
CA LEU A 159 -7.77 6.09 9.97
C LEU A 159 -8.12 7.56 9.78
N LYS A 160 -7.10 8.40 9.66
CA LYS A 160 -7.26 9.86 9.63
C LYS A 160 -7.19 10.44 8.22
N ALA A 161 -6.29 9.91 7.39
CA ALA A 161 -6.03 10.50 6.07
C ALA A 161 -7.19 10.28 5.08
N LEU A 162 -8.02 9.28 5.31
CA LEU A 162 -9.17 8.92 4.47
C LEU A 162 -10.36 8.68 5.39
N ASN A 163 -11.37 9.52 5.28
CA ASN A 163 -12.46 9.58 6.26
C ASN A 163 -13.84 9.21 5.73
N GLN A 164 -13.92 8.80 4.53
CA GLN A 164 -15.23 8.49 4.00
C GLN A 164 -15.57 7.08 4.28
#